data_083e33b675da1f5c5a8830e7a743a6a8
#
_entry.id   083e33b675da1f5c5a8830e7a743a6a8
#
_cell.length_a   1.000
_cell.length_b   1.000
_cell.length_c   1.000
_cell.angle_alpha   90.00
_cell.angle_beta   90.00
_cell.angle_gamma   90.00
#
_symmetry.space_group_name_H-M   'P 1'
#
loop_
_entity.id
_entity.type
_entity.pdbx_description
1 polymer ?
#
loop_
_entity_poly.entity_id
_entity_poly.type
_entity_poly.pdbx_seq_one_letter_code
_entity_poly.pdbx_strand_id
1 'polypeptide(L)' 'MREAFIGNRIAELVNARQISTDKMSDDLAQSKDYIDNIIEHKQFPSMQSFLSICDYLELSPAEFFTE' A
#
# COMPACT_ATOMS: atom_id res chain seq x y z
N MET A 1 -2.17 8.66 14.59
CA MET A 1 -1.34 8.00 13.59
C MET A 1 -0.75 9.03 12.65
N ARG A 2 0.48 8.85 12.26
CA ARG A 2 1.12 9.78 11.34
C ARG A 2 0.69 9.53 9.91
N GLU A 3 0.45 10.61 9.19
CA GLU A 3 -0.02 10.51 7.81
C GLU A 3 0.97 9.77 6.92
N ALA A 4 2.28 9.95 7.17
CA ALA A 4 3.30 9.35 6.33
C ALA A 4 3.46 7.85 6.55
N PHE A 5 2.94 7.31 7.64
CA PHE A 5 3.21 5.92 8.02
C PHE A 5 2.75 4.92 6.96
N ILE A 6 1.53 5.10 6.47
CA ILE A 6 0.96 4.12 5.52
C ILE A 6 1.78 4.08 4.25
N GLY A 7 2.10 5.25 3.68
CA GLY A 7 2.91 5.30 2.46
C GLY A 7 4.29 4.73 2.67
N ASN A 8 4.94 5.07 3.78
CA ASN A 8 6.26 4.58 4.07
C ASN A 8 6.26 3.06 4.26
N ARG A 9 5.25 2.54 4.95
CA ARG A 9 5.16 1.10 5.18
C ARG A 9 4.93 0.35 3.89
N ILE A 10 4.07 0.88 3.00
CA ILE A 10 3.84 0.24 1.70
C ILE A 10 5.13 0.25 0.89
N ALA A 11 5.86 1.38 0.87
CA ALA A 11 7.13 1.46 0.15
C ALA A 11 8.10 0.41 0.66
N GLU A 12 8.19 0.25 1.97
CA GLU A 12 9.07 -0.72 2.59
C GLU A 12 8.71 -2.14 2.15
N LEU A 13 7.43 -2.47 2.19
CA LEU A 13 6.96 -3.81 1.86
C LEU A 13 7.13 -4.14 0.39
N VAL A 14 6.78 -3.21 -0.51
CA VAL A 14 6.92 -3.49 -1.94
C VAL A 14 8.39 -3.59 -2.32
N ASN A 15 9.24 -2.80 -1.68
CA ASN A 15 10.68 -2.86 -1.92
C ASN A 15 11.26 -4.19 -1.47
N ALA A 16 10.93 -4.59 -0.24
CA ALA A 16 11.44 -5.83 0.33
C ALA A 16 11.02 -7.05 -0.47
N ARG A 17 9.83 -7.00 -1.06
CA ARG A 17 9.27 -8.12 -1.81
C ARG A 17 9.45 -7.99 -3.30
N GLN A 18 10.06 -6.89 -3.76
CA GLN A 18 10.30 -6.63 -5.17
C GLN A 18 9.01 -6.64 -5.97
N ILE A 19 7.98 -6.01 -5.43
CA ILE A 19 6.68 -5.90 -6.08
C ILE A 19 6.65 -4.65 -6.95
N SER A 20 6.15 -4.79 -8.19
CA SER A 20 5.93 -3.63 -9.05
C SER A 20 4.72 -2.86 -8.57
N THR A 21 4.87 -1.55 -8.32
CA THR A 21 3.75 -0.72 -7.88
C THR A 21 2.71 -0.59 -8.98
N ASP A 22 3.14 -0.57 -10.25
CA ASP A 22 2.22 -0.52 -11.39
C ASP A 22 1.34 -1.76 -11.43
N LYS A 23 1.97 -2.93 -11.27
CA LYS A 23 1.23 -4.18 -11.30
C LYS A 23 0.30 -4.29 -10.11
N MET A 24 0.76 -3.89 -8.94
CA MET A 24 -0.06 -3.92 -7.74
C MET A 24 -1.29 -3.03 -7.91
N SER A 25 -1.09 -1.83 -8.46
CA SER A 25 -2.19 -0.91 -8.70
C SER A 25 -3.22 -1.53 -9.64
N ASP A 26 -2.75 -2.16 -10.71
CA ASP A 26 -3.61 -2.80 -11.68
C ASP A 26 -4.37 -3.97 -11.05
N ASP A 27 -3.67 -4.79 -10.28
CA ASP A 27 -4.27 -5.95 -9.61
C ASP A 27 -5.37 -5.52 -8.63
N LEU A 28 -5.24 -4.32 -8.06
CA LEU A 28 -6.23 -3.77 -7.14
C LEU A 28 -7.33 -3.01 -7.86
N ALA A 29 -7.36 -3.07 -9.20
CA ALA A 29 -8.35 -2.39 -10.03
C ALA A 29 -8.31 -0.87 -9.84
N GLN A 30 -7.12 -0.34 -9.68
CA GLN A 30 -6.91 1.09 -9.50
C GLN A 30 -6.10 1.64 -10.68
N SER A 31 -5.99 2.96 -10.76
CA SER A 31 -5.19 3.57 -11.80
C SER A 31 -3.71 3.18 -11.60
N LYS A 32 -2.94 3.29 -12.68
CA LYS A 32 -1.56 2.87 -12.68
C LYS A 32 -0.72 3.55 -11.59
N ASP A 33 -1.05 4.79 -11.27
CA ASP A 33 -0.27 5.58 -10.31
C ASP A 33 -0.75 5.45 -8.88
N TYR A 34 -1.74 4.61 -8.62
CA TYR A 34 -2.43 4.58 -7.35
C TYR A 34 -1.47 4.33 -6.17
N ILE A 35 -0.69 3.25 -6.26
CA ILE A 35 0.20 2.89 -5.16
C ILE A 35 1.33 3.91 -5.04
N ASP A 36 1.87 4.39 -6.16
CA ASP A 36 2.91 5.41 -6.12
C ASP A 36 2.41 6.68 -5.44
N ASN A 37 1.15 7.06 -5.69
CA ASN A 37 0.58 8.25 -5.06
C ASN A 37 0.48 8.08 -3.54
N ILE A 38 0.15 6.87 -3.09
CA ILE A 38 0.10 6.62 -1.64
C ILE A 38 1.50 6.67 -1.05
N ILE A 39 2.47 6.07 -1.72
CA ILE A 39 3.85 6.07 -1.25
C ILE A 39 4.39 7.50 -1.17
N GLU A 40 4.03 8.33 -2.14
CA GLU A 40 4.49 9.71 -2.18
C GLU A 40 3.65 10.66 -1.33
N HIS A 41 2.71 10.10 -0.57
CA HIS A 41 1.86 10.86 0.36
C HIS A 41 0.94 11.85 -0.35
N LYS A 42 0.57 11.54 -1.59
CA LYS A 42 -0.35 12.39 -2.37
C LYS A 42 -1.79 12.02 -2.14
N GLN A 43 -2.06 10.82 -1.65
CA GLN A 43 -3.41 10.39 -1.32
C GLN A 43 -3.37 9.29 -0.28
N PHE A 44 -4.50 9.06 0.37
CA PHE A 44 -4.68 7.98 1.32
C PHE A 44 -5.65 6.96 0.75
N PRO A 45 -5.47 5.68 1.04
CA PRO A 45 -6.48 4.69 0.67
C PRO A 45 -7.70 4.85 1.56
N SER A 46 -8.88 4.52 1.00
CA SER A 46 -10.07 4.35 1.83
C SER A 46 -9.87 3.12 2.72
N MET A 47 -10.72 2.95 3.73
CA MET A 47 -10.64 1.77 4.57
C MET A 47 -10.75 0.49 3.75
N GLN A 48 -11.69 0.47 2.79
CA GLN A 48 -11.87 -0.71 1.94
C GLN A 48 -10.63 -0.97 1.10
N SER A 49 -10.05 0.07 0.52
CA SER A 49 -8.83 -0.07 -0.28
C SER A 49 -7.66 -0.50 0.59
N PHE A 50 -7.58 0.03 1.81
CA PHE A 50 -6.52 -0.36 2.73
C PHE A 50 -6.58 -1.85 3.05
N LEU A 51 -7.79 -2.37 3.31
CA LEU A 51 -7.95 -3.80 3.58
C LEU A 51 -7.57 -4.62 2.36
N SER A 52 -7.89 -4.16 1.16
CA SER A 52 -7.48 -4.84 -0.06
C SER A 52 -5.96 -4.85 -0.22
N ILE A 53 -5.31 -3.74 0.14
CA ILE A 53 -3.84 -3.68 0.11
C ILE A 53 -3.25 -4.70 1.07
N CYS A 54 -3.79 -4.78 2.28
CA CYS A 54 -3.32 -5.77 3.24
C CYS A 54 -3.49 -7.19 2.73
N ASP A 55 -4.64 -7.49 2.12
CA ASP A 55 -4.88 -8.81 1.54
C ASP A 55 -3.87 -9.10 0.44
N TYR A 56 -3.61 -8.13 -0.42
CA TYR A 56 -2.66 -8.30 -1.50
C TYR A 56 -1.27 -8.63 -0.97
N LEU A 57 -0.89 -8.00 0.13
CA LEU A 57 0.42 -8.22 0.75
C LEU A 57 0.41 -9.40 1.73
N GLU A 58 -0.73 -10.06 1.88
CA GLU A 58 -0.88 -11.22 2.76
C GLU A 58 -0.56 -10.88 4.21
N LEU A 59 -1.01 -9.71 4.64
CA LEU A 59 -0.84 -9.23 6.00
C LEU A 59 -2.20 -8.91 6.60
N SER A 60 -2.34 -9.12 7.91
CA SER A 60 -3.49 -8.56 8.60
C SER A 60 -3.21 -7.07 8.85
N PRO A 61 -4.25 -6.26 9.09
CA PRO A 61 -4.02 -4.86 9.44
C PRO A 61 -3.09 -4.71 10.64
N ALA A 62 -3.19 -5.60 11.63
CA ALA A 62 -2.30 -5.54 12.78
C ALA A 62 -0.85 -5.74 12.37
N GLU A 63 -0.60 -6.70 11.49
CA GLU A 63 0.75 -6.95 10.99
C GLU A 63 1.27 -5.79 10.16
N PHE A 64 0.39 -5.15 9.42
CA PHE A 64 0.78 -3.99 8.62
C PHE A 64 1.36 -2.90 9.50
N PHE A 65 0.79 -2.69 10.69
CA PHE A 65 1.23 -1.63 11.61
C PHE A 65 2.34 -2.09 12.57
N THR A 66 2.80 -3.30 12.45
CA THR A 66 3.91 -3.82 13.24
C THR A 66 5.19 -3.69 12.44
N GLU A 67 6.20 -3.07 13.04
CA GLU A 67 7.49 -2.94 12.37
C GLU A 67 8.42 -4.09 12.67
#